data_2de9ab4a3c9f0e7b462f8edaeea39bd6
#
_entry.id   2de9ab4a3c9f0e7b462f8edaeea39bd6
#
_cell.length_a   1.000
_cell.length_b   1.000
_cell.length_c   1.000
_cell.angle_alpha   90.00
_cell.angle_beta   90.00
_cell.angle_gamma   90.00
#
_symmetry.space_group_name_H-M   'P 1'
#
loop_
_entity.id
_entity.type
_entity.pdbx_description
1 polymer ?
#
loop_
_entity_poly.entity_id
_entity_poly.type
_entity_poly.pdbx_seq_one_letter_code
_entity_poly.pdbx_strand_id
1 'polypeptide(L)'
;MFKNKKAITFSVLILLLLSTIFFAANSGSIKASVGQLAVGIFTGEYANVNAIIDVRFPRIIITILVGAALGVSGLLLQTVLKNPLVDPSIIGVSSGANLILYLGLGIFPQFMIFKSVFSIIGGVLGFLIIYYLAGRTKNNVKIILIGIAISYFFTGILSSIQYLNAANSTTSTTFKTVGLGTKNWDDVSLLLSWIPILLIISFFLAKLCNIFALDDNIISSLGININMIRLLISFVAVALASVSTAVAGVMVFLALITPHIAKIIIGRNHIYTIPFSALLGAFILLLFDTIGRVIFAPIEIPADLIMMIIGGPAFIILVKKGVS
;
A
#
# COMPACT_ATOMS: atom_id res chain seq x y z
N MET A 1 -27.12 -14.36 -13.89
CA MET A 1 -27.25 -12.90 -13.66
C MET A 1 -26.12 -12.30 -12.78
N PHE A 2 -25.74 -12.90 -11.65
CA PHE A 2 -24.67 -12.38 -10.75
C PHE A 2 -23.25 -12.38 -11.35
N LYS A 3 -22.90 -13.35 -12.21
CA LYS A 3 -21.59 -13.46 -12.84
C LYS A 3 -21.31 -12.30 -13.81
N ASN A 4 -22.33 -11.88 -14.55
CA ASN A 4 -22.24 -10.76 -15.51
C ASN A 4 -22.08 -9.41 -14.77
N LYS A 5 -22.74 -9.21 -13.61
CA LYS A 5 -22.57 -7.98 -12.82
C LYS A 5 -21.14 -7.81 -12.33
N LYS A 6 -20.50 -8.88 -11.82
CA LYS A 6 -19.10 -8.82 -11.39
C LYS A 6 -18.16 -8.50 -12.54
N ALA A 7 -18.33 -9.17 -13.69
CA ALA A 7 -17.51 -8.89 -14.87
C ALA A 7 -17.64 -7.42 -15.31
N ILE A 8 -18.85 -6.88 -15.37
CA ILE A 8 -19.08 -5.47 -15.71
C ILE A 8 -18.36 -4.54 -14.70
N THR A 9 -18.45 -4.83 -13.40
CA THR A 9 -17.80 -4.02 -12.36
C THR A 9 -16.27 -4.01 -12.50
N PHE A 10 -15.67 -5.17 -12.79
CA PHE A 10 -14.23 -5.26 -13.08
C PHE A 10 -13.87 -4.47 -14.34
N SER A 11 -14.65 -4.61 -15.43
CA SER A 11 -14.40 -3.88 -16.68
C SER A 11 -14.48 -2.36 -16.48
N VAL A 12 -15.47 -1.88 -15.73
CA VAL A 12 -15.59 -0.45 -15.40
C VAL A 12 -14.38 0.04 -14.62
N LEU A 13 -13.94 -0.70 -13.60
CA LEU A 13 -12.77 -0.30 -12.81
C LEU A 13 -11.48 -0.30 -13.64
N ILE A 14 -11.32 -1.28 -14.53
CA ILE A 14 -10.18 -1.32 -15.48
C ILE A 14 -10.21 -0.11 -16.40
N LEU A 15 -11.36 0.24 -16.97
CA LEU A 15 -11.51 1.42 -17.83
C LEU A 15 -11.20 2.72 -17.06
N LEU A 16 -11.66 2.84 -15.82
CA LEU A 16 -11.33 3.98 -14.95
C LEU A 16 -9.82 4.05 -14.67
N LEU A 17 -9.17 2.92 -14.38
CA LEU A 17 -7.73 2.88 -14.17
C LEU A 17 -6.96 3.30 -15.44
N LEU A 18 -7.33 2.75 -16.61
CA LEU A 18 -6.71 3.10 -17.88
C LEU A 18 -6.89 4.58 -18.24
N SER A 19 -8.08 5.13 -18.02
CA SER A 19 -8.34 6.56 -18.23
C SER A 19 -7.50 7.42 -17.28
N THR A 20 -7.33 7.00 -16.03
CA THR A 20 -6.49 7.73 -15.06
C THR A 20 -5.01 7.64 -15.42
N ILE A 21 -4.53 6.49 -15.91
CA ILE A 21 -3.15 6.34 -16.43
C ILE A 21 -2.92 7.31 -17.58
N PHE A 22 -3.84 7.36 -18.53
CA PHE A 22 -3.76 8.27 -19.67
C PHE A 22 -3.74 9.75 -19.23
N PHE A 23 -4.64 10.11 -18.31
CA PHE A 23 -4.69 11.46 -17.77
C PHE A 23 -3.41 11.79 -16.96
N ALA A 24 -2.91 10.87 -16.12
CA ALA A 24 -1.70 11.03 -15.34
C ALA A 24 -0.45 11.21 -16.21
N ALA A 25 -0.36 10.50 -17.34
CA ALA A 25 0.74 10.63 -18.30
C ALA A 25 0.74 12.00 -18.99
N ASN A 26 -0.44 12.55 -19.29
CA ASN A 26 -0.59 13.83 -19.97
C ASN A 26 -0.68 15.05 -19.02
N SER A 27 -0.85 14.83 -17.72
CA SER A 27 -0.96 15.92 -16.73
C SER A 27 0.40 16.47 -16.35
N GLY A 28 0.56 17.79 -16.44
CA GLY A 28 1.80 18.52 -16.07
C GLY A 28 2.31 19.44 -17.18
N SER A 29 3.51 20.01 -16.99
CA SER A 29 4.13 21.02 -17.89
C SER A 29 4.48 20.48 -19.27
N ILE A 30 4.88 19.20 -19.37
CA ILE A 30 5.23 18.54 -20.64
C ILE A 30 3.99 17.85 -21.18
N LYS A 31 3.55 18.23 -22.38
CA LYS A 31 2.39 17.63 -23.04
C LYS A 31 2.84 16.83 -24.26
N ALA A 32 2.21 15.68 -24.51
CA ALA A 32 2.38 14.90 -25.72
C ALA A 32 0.99 14.50 -26.25
N SER A 33 0.81 14.54 -27.58
CA SER A 33 -0.42 14.01 -28.18
C SER A 33 -0.46 12.48 -28.10
N VAL A 34 -1.67 11.90 -28.17
CA VAL A 34 -1.85 10.43 -28.15
C VAL A 34 -0.99 9.74 -29.23
N GLY A 35 -0.94 10.33 -30.44
CA GLY A 35 -0.13 9.84 -31.53
C GLY A 35 1.38 9.90 -31.24
N GLN A 36 1.85 11.00 -30.64
CA GLN A 36 3.25 11.14 -30.21
C GLN A 36 3.61 10.13 -29.11
N LEU A 37 2.73 9.89 -28.14
CA LEU A 37 2.95 8.85 -27.13
C LEU A 37 3.01 7.47 -27.74
N ALA A 38 2.05 7.13 -28.62
CA ALA A 38 1.99 5.82 -29.25
C ALA A 38 3.21 5.52 -30.12
N VAL A 39 3.71 6.50 -30.88
CA VAL A 39 4.90 6.34 -31.74
C VAL A 39 6.17 6.51 -30.93
N GLY A 40 6.26 7.55 -30.10
CA GLY A 40 7.47 7.91 -29.39
C GLY A 40 7.93 6.90 -28.33
N ILE A 41 7.00 6.11 -27.75
CA ILE A 41 7.35 5.01 -26.83
C ILE A 41 8.21 3.95 -27.54
N PHE A 42 7.98 3.72 -28.84
CA PHE A 42 8.69 2.69 -29.61
C PHE A 42 9.87 3.25 -30.41
N THR A 43 9.79 4.50 -30.84
CA THR A 43 10.82 5.11 -31.72
C THR A 43 11.85 5.95 -30.97
N GLY A 44 11.49 6.50 -29.80
CA GLY A 44 12.34 7.40 -29.05
C GLY A 44 12.57 8.79 -29.72
N GLU A 45 11.84 9.09 -30.81
CA GLU A 45 12.09 10.29 -31.65
C GLU A 45 11.64 11.61 -31.00
N TYR A 46 10.73 11.56 -30.03
CA TYR A 46 10.14 12.76 -29.42
C TYR A 46 10.74 13.03 -28.04
N ALA A 47 11.51 14.12 -27.91
CA ALA A 47 12.14 14.51 -26.64
C ALA A 47 11.14 14.72 -25.49
N ASN A 48 9.94 15.23 -25.77
CA ASN A 48 8.86 15.38 -24.77
C ASN A 48 8.32 14.02 -24.31
N VAL A 49 8.26 13.03 -25.20
CA VAL A 49 7.82 11.66 -24.84
C VAL A 49 8.90 10.98 -24.00
N ASN A 50 10.16 11.11 -24.36
CA ASN A 50 11.28 10.57 -23.59
C ASN A 50 11.30 11.14 -22.16
N ALA A 51 11.10 12.46 -21.99
CA ALA A 51 10.99 13.08 -20.69
C ALA A 51 9.77 12.56 -19.87
N ILE A 52 8.65 12.24 -20.52
CA ILE A 52 7.50 11.61 -19.88
C ILE A 52 7.85 10.18 -19.45
N ILE A 53 8.54 9.40 -20.28
CA ILE A 53 8.97 8.04 -19.99
C ILE A 53 9.93 8.01 -18.79
N ASP A 54 10.89 8.94 -18.76
CA ASP A 54 11.92 8.92 -17.72
C ASP A 54 11.45 9.43 -16.35
N VAL A 55 10.48 10.34 -16.32
CA VAL A 55 10.06 10.99 -15.07
C VAL A 55 8.66 10.53 -14.61
N ARG A 56 7.70 10.44 -15.53
CA ARG A 56 6.30 10.17 -15.14
C ARG A 56 5.94 8.70 -15.12
N PHE A 57 6.44 7.91 -16.07
CA PHE A 57 6.11 6.48 -16.12
C PHE A 57 6.57 5.73 -14.87
N PRO A 58 7.80 5.91 -14.35
CA PRO A 58 8.18 5.28 -13.08
C PRO A 58 7.21 5.60 -11.96
N ARG A 59 6.83 6.86 -11.79
CA ARG A 59 5.88 7.28 -10.75
C ARG A 59 4.51 6.65 -10.92
N ILE A 60 3.96 6.60 -12.15
CA ILE A 60 2.67 5.96 -12.43
C ILE A 60 2.71 4.47 -12.10
N ILE A 61 3.75 3.75 -12.55
CA ILE A 61 3.90 2.32 -12.30
C ILE A 61 4.05 2.04 -10.80
N ILE A 62 4.90 2.80 -10.10
CA ILE A 62 5.08 2.70 -8.66
C ILE A 62 3.76 2.92 -7.94
N THR A 63 3.01 3.96 -8.32
CA THR A 63 1.73 4.28 -7.69
C THR A 63 0.70 3.16 -7.88
N ILE A 64 0.64 2.55 -9.06
CA ILE A 64 -0.21 1.39 -9.36
C ILE A 64 0.20 0.19 -8.49
N LEU A 65 1.48 -0.14 -8.44
CA LEU A 65 1.99 -1.29 -7.68
C LEU A 65 1.78 -1.11 -6.17
N VAL A 66 2.12 0.05 -5.64
CA VAL A 66 1.94 0.38 -4.22
C VAL A 66 0.46 0.38 -3.84
N GLY A 67 -0.39 1.00 -4.68
CA GLY A 67 -1.83 1.01 -4.45
C GLY A 67 -2.44 -0.40 -4.42
N ALA A 68 -2.05 -1.25 -5.37
CA ALA A 68 -2.48 -2.65 -5.43
C ALA A 68 -2.01 -3.42 -4.19
N ALA A 69 -0.75 -3.27 -3.81
CA ALA A 69 -0.17 -3.96 -2.67
C ALA A 69 -0.84 -3.56 -1.34
N LEU A 70 -1.03 -2.26 -1.11
CA LEU A 70 -1.67 -1.77 0.11
C LEU A 70 -3.15 -2.16 0.18
N GLY A 71 -3.88 -2.09 -0.95
CA GLY A 71 -5.27 -2.54 -1.01
C GLY A 71 -5.45 -4.01 -0.64
N VAL A 72 -4.55 -4.89 -1.10
CA VAL A 72 -4.56 -6.31 -0.74
C VAL A 72 -4.03 -6.54 0.68
N SER A 73 -2.96 -5.86 1.08
CA SER A 73 -2.42 -5.96 2.45
C SER A 73 -3.48 -5.63 3.49
N GLY A 74 -4.21 -4.52 3.31
CA GLY A 74 -5.31 -4.15 4.20
C GLY A 74 -6.40 -5.22 4.26
N LEU A 75 -6.82 -5.77 3.11
CA LEU A 75 -7.81 -6.85 3.07
C LEU A 75 -7.36 -8.09 3.86
N LEU A 76 -6.12 -8.51 3.68
CA LEU A 76 -5.56 -9.69 4.36
C LEU A 76 -5.45 -9.46 5.87
N LEU A 77 -4.94 -8.30 6.31
CA LEU A 77 -4.84 -7.96 7.74
C LEU A 77 -6.21 -7.84 8.41
N GLN A 78 -7.19 -7.21 7.75
CA GLN A 78 -8.57 -7.15 8.21
C GLN A 78 -9.18 -8.55 8.37
N THR A 79 -8.85 -9.48 7.49
CA THR A 79 -9.32 -10.86 7.54
C THR A 79 -8.69 -11.60 8.71
N VAL A 80 -7.37 -11.51 8.89
CA VAL A 80 -6.64 -12.20 9.96
C VAL A 80 -7.00 -11.70 11.34
N LEU A 81 -7.11 -10.39 11.50
CA LEU A 81 -7.45 -9.77 12.78
C LEU A 81 -8.96 -9.70 13.01
N LYS A 82 -9.77 -10.18 12.05
CA LYS A 82 -11.24 -10.16 12.08
C LYS A 82 -11.79 -8.77 12.45
N ASN A 83 -11.11 -7.73 11.97
CA ASN A 83 -11.41 -6.35 12.28
C ASN A 83 -11.30 -5.48 11.02
N PRO A 84 -12.41 -4.90 10.54
CA PRO A 84 -12.43 -4.09 9.33
C PRO A 84 -11.73 -2.72 9.47
N LEU A 85 -11.37 -2.31 10.68
CA LEU A 85 -10.70 -1.04 10.97
C LEU A 85 -9.17 -1.15 10.97
N VAL A 86 -8.64 -2.31 10.63
CA VAL A 86 -7.19 -2.55 10.59
C VAL A 86 -6.59 -1.96 9.32
N ASP A 87 -5.49 -1.22 9.51
CA ASP A 87 -4.64 -0.67 8.47
C ASP A 87 -3.17 -0.88 8.88
N PRO A 88 -2.28 -1.33 7.98
CA PRO A 88 -0.87 -1.56 8.30
C PRO A 88 -0.15 -0.31 8.81
N SER A 89 -0.60 0.89 8.44
CA SER A 89 -0.03 2.14 8.94
C SER A 89 -0.43 2.42 10.39
N ILE A 90 -1.66 2.04 10.77
CA ILE A 90 -2.19 2.27 12.12
C ILE A 90 -1.66 1.23 13.11
N ILE A 91 -1.49 -0.02 12.67
CA ILE A 91 -1.06 -1.12 13.55
C ILE A 91 0.47 -1.29 13.61
N GLY A 92 1.26 -0.25 13.34
CA GLY A 92 2.72 -0.29 13.55
C GLY A 92 3.54 -1.04 12.50
N VAL A 93 2.93 -1.67 11.50
CA VAL A 93 3.63 -2.40 10.44
C VAL A 93 4.43 -1.42 9.58
N SER A 94 3.77 -0.40 9.01
CA SER A 94 4.45 0.56 8.14
C SER A 94 5.43 1.45 8.88
N SER A 95 5.14 1.86 10.13
CA SER A 95 6.08 2.65 10.94
C SER A 95 7.31 1.85 11.36
N GLY A 96 7.14 0.56 11.73
CA GLY A 96 8.25 -0.35 11.99
C GLY A 96 9.09 -0.61 10.74
N ALA A 97 8.43 -0.83 9.59
CA ALA A 97 9.07 -0.97 8.29
C ALA A 97 9.94 0.24 7.94
N ASN A 98 9.41 1.45 8.13
CA ASN A 98 10.13 2.69 7.85
C ASN A 98 11.29 2.93 8.82
N LEU A 99 11.11 2.64 10.11
CA LEU A 99 12.17 2.78 11.11
C LEU A 99 13.36 1.86 10.82
N ILE A 100 13.13 0.57 10.61
CA ILE A 100 14.22 -0.39 10.35
C ILE A 100 14.85 -0.15 8.98
N LEU A 101 14.09 0.27 7.97
CA LEU A 101 14.62 0.73 6.70
C LEU A 101 15.61 1.88 6.89
N TYR A 102 15.21 2.91 7.63
CA TYR A 102 16.05 4.09 7.89
C TYR A 102 17.32 3.72 8.65
N LEU A 103 17.20 2.92 9.72
CA LEU A 103 18.35 2.45 10.50
C LEU A 103 19.27 1.53 9.66
N GLY A 104 18.70 0.61 8.91
CA GLY A 104 19.45 -0.33 8.08
C GLY A 104 20.29 0.37 7.02
N LEU A 105 19.71 1.33 6.31
CA LEU A 105 20.43 2.12 5.32
C LEU A 105 21.38 3.15 5.95
N GLY A 106 21.08 3.64 7.16
CA GLY A 106 21.98 4.52 7.92
C GLY A 106 23.26 3.83 8.35
N ILE A 107 23.15 2.57 8.79
CA ILE A 107 24.30 1.77 9.23
C ILE A 107 25.02 1.13 8.02
N PHE A 108 24.28 0.71 7.00
CA PHE A 108 24.77 -0.02 5.84
C PHE A 108 24.35 0.61 4.51
N PRO A 109 24.85 1.82 4.14
CA PRO A 109 24.42 2.53 2.92
C PRO A 109 24.67 1.73 1.63
N GLN A 110 25.71 0.86 1.63
CA GLN A 110 26.07 0.02 0.49
C GLN A 110 25.02 -1.04 0.17
N PHE A 111 24.12 -1.36 1.11
CA PHE A 111 23.06 -2.36 0.94
C PHE A 111 21.73 -1.76 0.47
N MET A 112 21.76 -0.67 -0.28
CA MET A 112 20.55 -0.01 -0.77
C MET A 112 19.64 -0.93 -1.62
N ILE A 113 20.22 -1.93 -2.29
CA ILE A 113 19.48 -2.96 -3.03
C ILE A 113 18.58 -3.82 -2.11
N PHE A 114 18.93 -3.95 -0.83
CA PHE A 114 18.18 -4.71 0.17
C PHE A 114 17.17 -3.85 0.95
N LYS A 115 16.87 -2.64 0.52
CA LYS A 115 15.92 -1.76 1.23
C LYS A 115 14.56 -2.41 1.51
N SER A 116 14.06 -3.27 0.60
CA SER A 116 12.83 -4.03 0.82
C SER A 116 12.96 -5.05 1.94
N VAL A 117 14.13 -5.68 2.08
CA VAL A 117 14.39 -6.66 3.14
C VAL A 117 14.41 -5.98 4.51
N PHE A 118 15.13 -4.86 4.65
CA PHE A 118 15.11 -4.07 5.89
C PHE A 118 13.69 -3.65 6.26
N SER A 119 12.93 -3.19 5.27
CA SER A 119 11.54 -2.80 5.47
C SER A 119 10.66 -3.97 5.90
N ILE A 120 10.79 -5.15 5.28
CA ILE A 120 10.05 -6.35 5.65
C ILE A 120 10.40 -6.77 7.09
N ILE A 121 11.69 -6.78 7.46
CA ILE A 121 12.13 -7.09 8.82
C ILE A 121 11.45 -6.14 9.82
N GLY A 122 11.47 -4.83 9.55
CA GLY A 122 10.82 -3.83 10.40
C GLY A 122 9.32 -4.00 10.52
N GLY A 123 8.65 -4.28 9.42
CA GLY A 123 7.21 -4.54 9.41
C GLY A 123 6.82 -5.81 10.15
N VAL A 124 7.60 -6.90 9.99
CA VAL A 124 7.41 -8.15 10.72
C VAL A 124 7.62 -7.95 12.22
N LEU A 125 8.68 -7.24 12.63
CA LEU A 125 8.92 -6.91 14.03
C LEU A 125 7.76 -6.08 14.61
N GLY A 126 7.31 -5.04 13.89
CA GLY A 126 6.15 -4.25 14.29
C GLY A 126 4.89 -5.10 14.48
N PHE A 127 4.60 -5.97 13.53
CA PHE A 127 3.46 -6.89 13.61
C PHE A 127 3.58 -7.89 14.78
N LEU A 128 4.75 -8.48 14.99
CA LEU A 128 4.99 -9.44 16.06
C LEU A 128 4.85 -8.81 17.44
N ILE A 129 5.32 -7.59 17.63
CA ILE A 129 5.17 -6.85 18.89
C ILE A 129 3.67 -6.66 19.19
N ILE A 130 2.88 -6.26 18.21
CA ILE A 130 1.43 -6.09 18.39
C ILE A 130 0.76 -7.44 18.66
N TYR A 131 1.11 -8.45 17.88
CA TYR A 131 0.55 -9.80 18.05
C TYR A 131 0.81 -10.34 19.46
N TYR A 132 2.01 -10.09 20.01
CA TYR A 132 2.38 -10.50 21.37
C TYR A 132 1.66 -9.66 22.43
N LEU A 133 1.67 -8.32 22.33
CA LEU A 133 1.07 -7.42 23.30
C LEU A 133 -0.47 -7.46 23.29
N ALA A 134 -1.07 -7.62 22.13
CA ALA A 134 -2.51 -7.81 22.02
C ALA A 134 -2.94 -9.17 22.62
N GLY A 135 -2.04 -10.15 22.61
CA GLY A 135 -2.30 -11.50 23.11
C GLY A 135 -3.46 -12.17 22.38
N ARG A 136 -4.17 -13.06 23.07
CA ARG A 136 -5.39 -13.72 22.56
C ARG A 136 -6.65 -12.89 22.77
N THR A 137 -6.53 -11.56 22.92
CA THR A 137 -7.71 -10.74 23.17
C THR A 137 -8.61 -10.71 21.92
N LYS A 138 -9.91 -10.91 22.13
CA LYS A 138 -10.93 -10.70 21.10
C LYS A 138 -11.40 -9.24 21.04
N ASN A 139 -10.80 -8.36 21.86
CA ASN A 139 -11.19 -6.95 21.91
C ASN A 139 -10.47 -6.16 20.80
N ASN A 140 -11.22 -5.86 19.74
CA ASN A 140 -10.73 -5.13 18.59
C ASN A 140 -10.19 -3.74 18.93
N VAL A 141 -10.77 -3.07 19.93
CA VAL A 141 -10.32 -1.74 20.38
C VAL A 141 -8.93 -1.81 20.99
N LYS A 142 -8.66 -2.83 21.80
CA LYS A 142 -7.33 -3.03 22.41
C LYS A 142 -6.24 -3.21 21.37
N ILE A 143 -6.49 -3.97 20.31
CA ILE A 143 -5.53 -4.20 19.22
C ILE A 143 -5.19 -2.88 18.52
N ILE A 144 -6.21 -2.07 18.21
CA ILE A 144 -6.03 -0.78 17.55
C ILE A 144 -5.25 0.19 18.45
N LEU A 145 -5.61 0.31 19.74
CA LEU A 145 -4.93 1.22 20.67
C LEU A 145 -3.45 0.86 20.85
N ILE A 146 -3.13 -0.43 21.01
CA ILE A 146 -1.74 -0.90 21.07
C ILE A 146 -1.02 -0.57 19.76
N GLY A 147 -1.66 -0.81 18.61
CA GLY A 147 -1.09 -0.51 17.30
C GLY A 147 -0.77 0.97 17.13
N ILE A 148 -1.69 1.87 17.50
CA ILE A 148 -1.48 3.31 17.46
C ILE A 148 -0.30 3.71 18.36
N ALA A 149 -0.25 3.20 19.60
CA ALA A 149 0.85 3.51 20.54
C ALA A 149 2.21 3.08 19.96
N ILE A 150 2.30 1.88 19.37
CA ILE A 150 3.54 1.38 18.76
C ILE A 150 3.89 2.20 17.50
N SER A 151 2.91 2.56 16.68
CA SER A 151 3.14 3.39 15.49
C SER A 151 3.73 4.74 15.87
N TYR A 152 3.19 5.41 16.88
CA TYR A 152 3.72 6.67 17.36
C TYR A 152 5.09 6.51 18.04
N PHE A 153 5.32 5.43 18.77
CA PHE A 153 6.62 5.13 19.36
C PHE A 153 7.71 4.98 18.30
N PHE A 154 7.48 4.17 17.25
CA PHE A 154 8.43 4.01 16.15
C PHE A 154 8.63 5.30 15.36
N THR A 155 7.55 6.05 15.12
CA THR A 155 7.63 7.34 14.43
C THR A 155 8.41 8.36 15.27
N GLY A 156 8.21 8.36 16.58
CA GLY A 156 8.95 9.24 17.50
C GLY A 156 10.45 8.95 17.50
N ILE A 157 10.85 7.67 17.54
CA ILE A 157 12.26 7.27 17.43
C ILE A 157 12.84 7.75 16.08
N LEU A 158 12.14 7.45 14.97
CA LEU A 158 12.59 7.84 13.63
C LEU A 158 12.77 9.35 13.51
N SER A 159 11.77 10.13 13.95
CA SER A 159 11.83 11.61 13.92
C SER A 159 12.96 12.15 14.77
N SER A 160 13.21 11.57 15.94
CA SER A 160 14.33 11.97 16.80
C SER A 160 15.69 11.75 16.14
N ILE A 161 15.87 10.60 15.47
CA ILE A 161 17.10 10.29 14.73
C ILE A 161 17.27 11.24 13.54
N GLN A 162 16.19 11.50 12.80
CA GLN A 162 16.21 12.43 11.66
C GLN A 162 16.57 13.86 12.11
N TYR A 163 16.03 14.31 13.24
CA TYR A 163 16.34 15.61 13.81
C TYR A 163 17.83 15.72 14.22
N LEU A 164 18.38 14.71 14.88
CA LEU A 164 19.79 14.67 15.27
C LEU A 164 20.71 14.68 14.04
N ASN A 165 20.37 13.93 13.00
CA ASN A 165 21.14 13.89 11.75
C ASN A 165 21.09 15.25 11.01
N ALA A 166 19.94 15.91 11.00
CA ALA A 166 19.80 17.24 10.41
C ALA A 166 20.62 18.31 11.16
N ALA A 167 20.67 18.22 12.49
CA ALA A 167 21.43 19.14 13.32
C ALA A 167 22.96 19.01 13.12
N ASN A 168 23.45 17.79 12.83
CA ASN A 168 24.89 17.53 12.68
C ASN A 168 25.43 17.81 11.26
N SER A 169 24.62 18.29 10.32
CA SER A 169 24.99 18.71 8.94
C SER A 169 25.78 17.69 8.09
N THR A 170 26.07 16.52 8.60
CA THR A 170 27.01 15.55 7.99
C THR A 170 26.36 14.53 7.04
N THR A 171 25.04 14.44 7.03
CA THR A 171 24.34 13.38 6.27
C THR A 171 23.11 13.86 5.48
N SER A 172 23.02 15.16 5.19
CA SER A 172 21.86 15.78 4.53
C SER A 172 21.56 15.29 3.10
N THR A 173 22.40 14.45 2.52
CA THR A 173 22.23 13.96 1.13
C THR A 173 21.69 12.53 1.03
N THR A 174 21.75 11.72 2.09
CA THR A 174 21.51 10.27 1.96
C THR A 174 20.05 9.86 2.17
N PHE A 175 19.27 10.67 2.88
CA PHE A 175 17.90 10.30 3.22
C PHE A 175 16.89 11.36 2.79
N LYS A 176 16.77 11.56 1.46
CA LYS A 176 15.58 12.23 0.93
C LYS A 176 14.34 11.49 1.42
N THR A 177 13.39 12.25 1.94
CA THR A 177 12.09 11.75 2.38
C THR A 177 11.55 10.71 1.43
N VAL A 178 11.27 9.51 1.94
CA VAL A 178 10.62 8.46 1.18
C VAL A 178 9.23 8.97 0.80
N GLY A 179 8.99 9.18 -0.46
CA GLY A 179 7.73 9.72 -0.99
C GLY A 179 7.64 9.48 -2.50
N LEU A 180 6.50 9.71 -3.12
CA LEU A 180 6.28 9.44 -4.56
C LEU A 180 6.95 10.45 -5.50
N GLY A 181 7.43 11.61 -5.01
CA GLY A 181 7.87 12.74 -5.84
C GLY A 181 9.17 12.54 -6.64
N THR A 182 10.12 11.72 -6.14
CA THR A 182 11.44 11.53 -6.76
C THR A 182 11.71 10.06 -7.04
N LYS A 183 10.90 9.46 -7.91
CA LYS A 183 10.97 8.03 -8.22
C LYS A 183 11.64 7.78 -9.55
N ASN A 184 12.38 6.67 -9.63
CA ASN A 184 13.15 6.25 -10.79
C ASN A 184 12.84 4.80 -11.18
N TRP A 185 13.45 4.33 -12.26
CA TRP A 185 13.29 2.97 -12.76
C TRP A 185 13.86 1.89 -11.82
N ASP A 186 14.82 2.24 -10.95
CA ASP A 186 15.34 1.30 -9.95
C ASP A 186 14.28 0.98 -8.90
N ASP A 187 13.49 1.98 -8.49
CA ASP A 187 12.34 1.78 -7.61
C ASP A 187 11.25 0.93 -8.25
N VAL A 188 11.02 1.09 -9.57
CA VAL A 188 10.09 0.25 -10.34
C VAL A 188 10.57 -1.19 -10.36
N SER A 189 11.84 -1.42 -10.70
CA SER A 189 12.41 -2.77 -10.77
C SER A 189 12.34 -3.51 -9.43
N LEU A 190 12.57 -2.78 -8.34
CA LEU A 190 12.45 -3.30 -6.99
C LEU A 190 11.00 -3.70 -6.66
N LEU A 191 10.02 -2.86 -6.96
CA LEU A 191 8.62 -3.19 -6.72
C LEU A 191 8.15 -4.35 -7.60
N LEU A 192 8.58 -4.39 -8.86
CA LEU A 192 8.25 -5.48 -9.79
C LEU A 192 8.83 -6.82 -9.35
N SER A 193 9.97 -6.84 -8.66
CA SER A 193 10.55 -8.08 -8.16
C SER A 193 9.77 -8.68 -6.97
N TRP A 194 9.05 -7.89 -6.19
CA TRP A 194 8.36 -8.32 -4.98
C TRP A 194 6.84 -8.35 -5.11
N ILE A 195 6.22 -7.26 -5.57
CA ILE A 195 4.76 -7.07 -5.49
C ILE A 195 3.98 -8.08 -6.34
N PRO A 196 4.32 -8.35 -7.62
CA PRO A 196 3.57 -9.32 -8.41
C PRO A 196 3.57 -10.72 -7.79
N ILE A 197 4.72 -11.15 -7.26
CA ILE A 197 4.86 -12.46 -6.60
C ILE A 197 3.96 -12.52 -5.36
N LEU A 198 4.00 -11.49 -4.51
CA LEU A 198 3.19 -11.43 -3.29
C LEU A 198 1.67 -11.32 -3.61
N LEU A 199 1.29 -10.61 -4.67
CA LEU A 199 -0.10 -10.56 -5.14
C LEU A 199 -0.60 -11.91 -5.65
N ILE A 200 0.23 -12.63 -6.42
CA ILE A 200 -0.07 -14.00 -6.87
C ILE A 200 -0.24 -14.93 -5.66
N ILE A 201 0.68 -14.90 -4.70
CA ILE A 201 0.56 -15.67 -3.46
C ILE A 201 -0.73 -15.32 -2.73
N SER A 202 -1.06 -14.03 -2.61
CA SER A 202 -2.30 -13.55 -1.99
C SER A 202 -3.55 -14.12 -2.67
N PHE A 203 -3.53 -14.23 -3.99
CA PHE A 203 -4.64 -14.83 -4.75
C PHE A 203 -4.80 -16.33 -4.45
N PHE A 204 -3.70 -17.07 -4.35
CA PHE A 204 -3.75 -18.49 -3.95
C PHE A 204 -4.25 -18.67 -2.52
N LEU A 205 -3.98 -17.71 -1.62
CA LEU A 205 -4.50 -17.71 -0.25
C LEU A 205 -6.00 -17.36 -0.15
N ALA A 206 -6.66 -16.96 -1.24
CA ALA A 206 -8.06 -16.50 -1.23
C ALA A 206 -9.03 -17.53 -0.61
N LYS A 207 -8.83 -18.82 -0.89
CA LYS A 207 -9.65 -19.90 -0.30
C LYS A 207 -9.43 -20.01 1.19
N LEU A 208 -8.19 -19.92 1.66
CA LEU A 208 -7.85 -19.91 3.08
C LEU A 208 -8.43 -18.68 3.79
N CYS A 209 -8.39 -17.51 3.16
CA CYS A 209 -9.02 -16.31 3.67
C CYS A 209 -10.54 -16.46 3.82
N ASN A 210 -11.22 -17.16 2.90
CA ASN A 210 -12.65 -17.44 3.02
C ASN A 210 -12.95 -18.38 4.20
N ILE A 211 -12.10 -19.39 4.43
CA ILE A 211 -12.22 -20.28 5.61
C ILE A 211 -11.98 -19.47 6.88
N PHE A 212 -11.01 -18.58 6.88
CA PHE A 212 -10.65 -17.75 8.03
C PHE A 212 -11.74 -16.73 8.42
N ALA A 213 -12.68 -16.44 7.53
CA ALA A 213 -13.87 -15.65 7.80
C ALA A 213 -14.90 -16.37 8.69
N LEU A 214 -14.75 -17.69 8.88
CA LEU A 214 -15.58 -18.50 9.80
C LEU A 214 -15.11 -18.32 11.25
N ASP A 215 -15.93 -18.82 12.19
CA ASP A 215 -15.55 -18.85 13.61
C ASP A 215 -14.38 -19.83 13.86
N ASP A 216 -13.49 -19.46 14.79
CA ASP A 216 -12.29 -20.24 15.11
C ASP A 216 -12.63 -21.67 15.55
N ASN A 217 -13.78 -21.89 16.23
CA ASN A 217 -14.25 -23.20 16.63
C ASN A 217 -14.61 -24.09 15.43
N ILE A 218 -15.22 -23.49 14.39
CA ILE A 218 -15.57 -24.21 13.17
C ILE A 218 -14.28 -24.57 12.40
N ILE A 219 -13.32 -23.65 12.32
CA ILE A 219 -12.05 -23.90 11.64
C ILE A 219 -11.26 -25.01 12.33
N SER A 220 -11.24 -25.03 13.66
CA SER A 220 -10.55 -26.07 14.43
C SER A 220 -11.21 -27.44 14.26
N SER A 221 -12.54 -27.51 14.16
CA SER A 221 -13.26 -28.78 13.90
C SER A 221 -12.98 -29.37 12.52
N LEU A 222 -12.51 -28.56 11.56
CA LEU A 222 -12.05 -29.01 10.25
C LEU A 222 -10.61 -29.57 10.27
N GLY A 223 -9.96 -29.64 11.43
CA GLY A 223 -8.58 -30.09 11.57
C GLY A 223 -7.51 -29.14 11.07
N ILE A 224 -7.88 -27.89 10.81
CA ILE A 224 -6.99 -26.87 10.22
C ILE A 224 -6.23 -26.15 11.34
N ASN A 225 -4.91 -26.04 11.21
CA ASN A 225 -4.08 -25.26 12.14
C ASN A 225 -4.26 -23.75 11.92
N ILE A 226 -5.14 -23.14 12.72
CA ILE A 226 -5.49 -21.72 12.62
C ILE A 226 -4.26 -20.82 12.76
N ASN A 227 -3.33 -21.14 13.66
CA ASN A 227 -2.18 -20.31 13.94
C ASN A 227 -1.23 -20.27 12.73
N MET A 228 -1.01 -21.40 12.07
CA MET A 228 -0.16 -21.47 10.87
C MET A 228 -0.74 -20.64 9.71
N ILE A 229 -2.06 -20.77 9.47
CA ILE A 229 -2.72 -19.98 8.40
C ILE A 229 -2.69 -18.50 8.73
N ARG A 230 -2.95 -18.15 10.00
CA ARG A 230 -2.88 -16.77 10.48
C ARG A 230 -1.51 -16.16 10.21
N LEU A 231 -0.42 -16.86 10.58
CA LEU A 231 0.94 -16.40 10.36
C LEU A 231 1.25 -16.26 8.86
N LEU A 232 0.85 -17.22 8.03
CA LEU A 232 1.08 -17.19 6.59
C LEU A 232 0.41 -15.97 5.93
N ILE A 233 -0.89 -15.77 6.18
CA ILE A 233 -1.64 -14.64 5.62
C ILE A 233 -1.06 -13.31 6.14
N SER A 234 -0.74 -13.24 7.44
CA SER A 234 -0.14 -12.04 8.04
C SER A 234 1.22 -11.72 7.42
N PHE A 235 2.08 -12.71 7.21
CA PHE A 235 3.39 -12.50 6.60
C PHE A 235 3.28 -11.89 5.21
N VAL A 236 2.40 -12.44 4.36
CA VAL A 236 2.18 -11.90 3.01
C VAL A 236 1.63 -10.47 3.06
N ALA A 237 0.68 -10.20 3.95
CA ALA A 237 0.12 -8.88 4.13
C ALA A 237 1.15 -7.86 4.61
N VAL A 238 1.96 -8.23 5.61
CA VAL A 238 3.05 -7.41 6.15
C VAL A 238 4.12 -7.16 5.09
N ALA A 239 4.50 -8.18 4.32
CA ALA A 239 5.48 -8.04 3.25
C ALA A 239 5.00 -7.05 2.16
N LEU A 240 3.72 -7.15 1.72
CA LEU A 240 3.12 -6.22 0.77
C LEU A 240 3.16 -4.77 1.28
N ALA A 241 2.77 -4.54 2.55
CA ALA A 241 2.80 -3.21 3.15
C ALA A 241 4.23 -2.68 3.30
N SER A 242 5.16 -3.53 3.76
CA SER A 242 6.54 -3.14 4.02
C SER A 242 7.31 -2.80 2.74
N VAL A 243 7.17 -3.61 1.69
CA VAL A 243 7.79 -3.32 0.38
C VAL A 243 7.23 -2.02 -0.21
N SER A 244 5.92 -1.79 -0.06
CA SER A 244 5.29 -0.53 -0.47
C SER A 244 5.85 0.66 0.33
N THR A 245 6.02 0.50 1.65
CA THR A 245 6.59 1.53 2.53
C THR A 245 8.05 1.83 2.19
N ALA A 246 8.85 0.84 1.78
CA ALA A 246 10.24 1.02 1.38
C ALA A 246 10.42 1.99 0.19
N VAL A 247 9.40 2.11 -0.64
CA VAL A 247 9.45 2.97 -1.83
C VAL A 247 8.57 4.20 -1.68
N ALA A 248 7.32 4.06 -1.29
CA ALA A 248 6.35 5.16 -1.25
C ALA A 248 6.26 5.85 0.12
N GLY A 249 6.86 5.29 1.17
CA GLY A 249 6.67 5.76 2.53
C GLY A 249 5.38 5.23 3.16
N VAL A 250 5.03 5.81 4.30
CA VAL A 250 3.83 5.41 5.04
C VAL A 250 2.61 6.04 4.39
N MET A 251 1.73 5.22 3.82
CA MET A 251 0.45 5.64 3.25
C MET A 251 -0.69 5.29 4.21
N VAL A 252 -1.40 6.31 4.70
CA VAL A 252 -2.48 6.14 5.68
C VAL A 252 -3.83 6.01 4.96
N PHE A 253 -4.79 5.27 5.55
CA PHE A 253 -6.16 5.07 5.10
C PHE A 253 -6.37 4.30 3.79
N LEU A 254 -5.39 4.20 2.90
CA LEU A 254 -5.57 3.50 1.62
C LEU A 254 -5.92 2.03 1.84
N ALA A 255 -5.13 1.37 2.69
CA ALA A 255 -5.31 -0.05 3.01
C ALA A 255 -6.56 -0.32 3.86
N LEU A 256 -7.15 0.70 4.48
CA LEU A 256 -8.40 0.62 5.22
C LEU A 256 -9.62 0.77 4.30
N ILE A 257 -9.62 1.80 3.47
CA ILE A 257 -10.78 2.20 2.66
C ILE A 257 -10.97 1.24 1.49
N THR A 258 -9.87 0.86 0.82
CA THR A 258 -9.91 0.03 -0.39
C THR A 258 -10.64 -1.30 -0.17
N PRO A 259 -10.29 -2.15 0.82
CA PRO A 259 -10.99 -3.41 1.01
C PRO A 259 -12.43 -3.23 1.49
N HIS A 260 -12.72 -2.14 2.18
CA HIS A 260 -14.08 -1.85 2.61
C HIS A 260 -14.98 -1.56 1.40
N ILE A 261 -14.57 -0.66 0.51
CA ILE A 261 -15.30 -0.37 -0.74
C ILE A 261 -15.38 -1.64 -1.61
N ALA A 262 -14.30 -2.41 -1.72
CA ALA A 262 -14.28 -3.65 -2.48
C ALA A 262 -15.33 -4.64 -1.96
N LYS A 263 -15.44 -4.84 -0.65
CA LYS A 263 -16.44 -5.73 -0.03
C LYS A 263 -17.87 -5.28 -0.30
N ILE A 264 -18.14 -3.98 -0.30
CA ILE A 264 -19.47 -3.43 -0.62
C ILE A 264 -19.84 -3.70 -2.08
N ILE A 265 -18.91 -3.51 -3.01
CA ILE A 265 -19.19 -3.58 -4.44
C ILE A 265 -19.23 -5.02 -4.96
N ILE A 266 -18.21 -5.84 -4.64
CA ILE A 266 -18.01 -7.17 -5.21
C ILE A 266 -18.42 -8.32 -4.27
N GLY A 267 -18.65 -8.00 -2.98
CA GLY A 267 -18.99 -8.95 -1.93
C GLY A 267 -17.78 -9.42 -1.13
N ARG A 268 -18.01 -10.34 -0.17
CA ARG A 268 -17.00 -10.77 0.83
C ARG A 268 -16.14 -11.97 0.38
N ASN A 269 -16.38 -12.55 -0.81
CA ASN A 269 -15.62 -13.70 -1.28
C ASN A 269 -14.23 -13.26 -1.77
N HIS A 270 -13.19 -13.70 -1.06
CA HIS A 270 -11.79 -13.29 -1.27
C HIS A 270 -11.26 -13.62 -2.68
N ILE A 271 -11.81 -14.63 -3.39
CA ILE A 271 -11.44 -14.94 -4.77
C ILE A 271 -11.70 -13.74 -5.69
N TYR A 272 -12.75 -12.96 -5.44
CA TYR A 272 -13.08 -11.75 -6.20
C TYR A 272 -12.57 -10.49 -5.51
N THR A 273 -12.60 -10.47 -4.17
CA THR A 273 -12.28 -9.26 -3.40
C THR A 273 -10.79 -8.95 -3.43
N ILE A 274 -9.88 -9.97 -3.45
CA ILE A 274 -8.43 -9.74 -3.55
C ILE A 274 -8.07 -9.03 -4.87
N PRO A 275 -8.40 -9.58 -6.06
CA PRO A 275 -8.04 -8.90 -7.30
C PRO A 275 -8.77 -7.56 -7.47
N PHE A 276 -10.01 -7.44 -6.97
CA PHE A 276 -10.72 -6.16 -7.01
C PHE A 276 -10.08 -5.12 -6.10
N SER A 277 -9.64 -5.49 -4.90
CA SER A 277 -8.90 -4.59 -3.98
C SER A 277 -7.56 -4.15 -4.56
N ALA A 278 -6.86 -5.03 -5.28
CA ALA A 278 -5.64 -4.65 -5.98
C ALA A 278 -5.90 -3.57 -7.03
N LEU A 279 -6.87 -3.78 -7.91
CA LEU A 279 -7.23 -2.81 -8.95
C LEU A 279 -7.78 -1.51 -8.36
N LEU A 280 -8.62 -1.59 -7.34
CA LEU A 280 -9.20 -0.42 -6.69
C LEU A 280 -8.16 0.41 -5.95
N GLY A 281 -7.22 -0.24 -5.24
CA GLY A 281 -6.11 0.44 -4.57
C GLY A 281 -5.19 1.14 -5.56
N ALA A 282 -4.86 0.47 -6.68
CA ALA A 282 -4.11 1.06 -7.78
C ALA A 282 -4.82 2.31 -8.34
N PHE A 283 -6.12 2.21 -8.59
CA PHE A 283 -6.92 3.33 -9.11
C PHE A 283 -6.97 4.50 -8.12
N ILE A 284 -7.29 4.25 -6.85
CA ILE A 284 -7.42 5.31 -5.83
C ILE A 284 -6.09 6.04 -5.64
N LEU A 285 -4.99 5.31 -5.48
CA LEU A 285 -3.70 5.95 -5.24
C LEU A 285 -3.22 6.74 -6.45
N LEU A 286 -3.38 6.20 -7.67
CA LEU A 286 -3.03 6.91 -8.89
C LEU A 286 -3.89 8.15 -9.11
N LEU A 287 -5.19 8.06 -8.82
CA LEU A 287 -6.11 9.19 -8.91
C LEU A 287 -5.66 10.32 -7.96
N PHE A 288 -5.37 9.99 -6.70
CA PHE A 288 -4.99 11.00 -5.70
C PHE A 288 -3.57 11.56 -5.97
N ASP A 289 -2.62 10.75 -6.42
CA ASP A 289 -1.32 11.26 -6.87
C ASP A 289 -1.48 12.23 -8.04
N THR A 290 -2.35 11.91 -8.99
CA THR A 290 -2.61 12.76 -10.15
C THR A 290 -3.31 14.06 -9.77
N ILE A 291 -4.29 13.99 -8.89
CA ILE A 291 -4.98 15.16 -8.34
C ILE A 291 -3.99 16.08 -7.62
N GLY A 292 -3.10 15.51 -6.77
CA GLY A 292 -2.10 16.28 -6.03
C GLY A 292 -1.10 17.02 -6.90
N ARG A 293 -0.81 16.47 -8.10
CA ARG A 293 0.07 17.12 -9.07
C ARG A 293 -0.60 18.23 -9.88
N VAL A 294 -1.92 18.19 -10.02
CA VAL A 294 -2.64 19.08 -10.95
C VAL A 294 -3.25 20.27 -10.25
N ILE A 295 -3.84 20.08 -9.06
CA ILE A 295 -4.66 21.12 -8.39
C ILE A 295 -3.88 22.39 -8.09
N PHE A 296 -2.64 22.27 -7.61
CA PHE A 296 -1.83 23.42 -7.19
C PHE A 296 -0.54 23.58 -8.02
N ALA A 297 -0.55 23.08 -9.27
CA ALA A 297 0.62 23.22 -10.13
C ALA A 297 1.12 24.70 -10.19
N PRO A 298 2.43 24.96 -10.03
CA PRO A 298 3.54 24.02 -10.10
C PRO A 298 3.90 23.32 -8.77
N ILE A 299 3.20 23.60 -7.68
CA ILE A 299 3.43 22.96 -6.37
C ILE A 299 2.70 21.62 -6.36
N GLU A 300 3.41 20.54 -6.03
CA GLU A 300 2.81 19.21 -5.92
C GLU A 300 2.41 18.90 -4.48
N ILE A 301 1.16 18.50 -4.26
CA ILE A 301 0.72 17.97 -2.98
C ILE A 301 0.96 16.46 -2.97
N PRO A 302 1.72 15.92 -2.01
CA PRO A 302 1.91 14.48 -1.86
C PRO A 302 0.58 13.71 -1.72
N ALA A 303 0.49 12.54 -2.34
CA ALA A 303 -0.73 11.71 -2.36
C ALA A 303 -1.18 11.28 -0.96
N ASP A 304 -0.25 11.07 -0.03
CA ASP A 304 -0.53 10.73 1.37
C ASP A 304 -1.31 11.83 2.09
N LEU A 305 -1.01 13.11 1.83
CA LEU A 305 -1.77 14.23 2.41
C LEU A 305 -3.20 14.26 1.87
N ILE A 306 -3.39 14.03 0.57
CA ILE A 306 -4.74 13.96 0.00
C ILE A 306 -5.51 12.76 0.57
N MET A 307 -4.82 11.62 0.73
CA MET A 307 -5.40 10.45 1.38
C MET A 307 -5.82 10.75 2.82
N MET A 308 -5.06 11.52 3.59
CA MET A 308 -5.43 11.91 4.95
C MET A 308 -6.65 12.83 4.96
N ILE A 309 -6.70 13.83 4.06
CA ILE A 309 -7.80 14.80 3.97
C ILE A 309 -9.12 14.11 3.59
N ILE A 310 -9.09 13.16 2.65
CA ILE A 310 -10.29 12.46 2.18
C ILE A 310 -10.57 11.22 3.05
N GLY A 311 -9.53 10.50 3.43
CA GLY A 311 -9.61 9.24 4.16
C GLY A 311 -10.14 9.41 5.59
N GLY A 312 -9.73 10.48 6.28
CA GLY A 312 -10.21 10.76 7.63
C GLY A 312 -11.73 10.91 7.71
N PRO A 313 -12.36 11.82 6.96
CA PRO A 313 -13.82 11.94 6.90
C PRO A 313 -14.52 10.67 6.41
N ALA A 314 -13.97 10.00 5.38
CA ALA A 314 -14.50 8.73 4.91
C ALA A 314 -14.50 7.66 6.01
N PHE A 315 -13.43 7.58 6.79
CA PHE A 315 -13.34 6.67 7.93
C PHE A 315 -14.39 6.97 9.00
N ILE A 316 -14.61 8.24 9.35
CA ILE A 316 -15.65 8.65 10.31
C ILE A 316 -17.03 8.21 9.83
N ILE A 317 -17.34 8.39 8.54
CA ILE A 317 -18.61 7.96 7.95
C ILE A 317 -18.76 6.44 8.02
N LEU A 318 -17.68 5.68 7.74
CA LEU A 318 -17.68 4.23 7.83
C LEU A 318 -17.97 3.74 9.25
N VAL A 319 -17.31 4.31 10.24
CA VAL A 319 -17.53 3.97 11.66
C VAL A 319 -18.96 4.31 12.09
N LYS A 320 -19.47 5.48 11.69
CA LYS A 320 -20.86 5.91 12.04
C LYS A 320 -21.94 5.02 11.44
N LYS A 321 -21.74 4.51 10.21
CA LYS A 321 -22.71 3.62 9.55
C LYS A 321 -22.73 2.20 10.10
N GLY A 322 -21.92 1.91 11.12
CA GLY A 322 -21.76 0.58 11.69
C GLY A 322 -21.04 -0.32 10.69
N VAL A 323 -19.79 -0.57 10.96
CA VAL A 323 -19.03 -1.57 10.22
C VAL A 323 -19.54 -2.94 10.67
N SER A 324 -20.64 -3.38 10.07
CA SER A 324 -21.23 -4.72 10.28
C SER A 324 -20.61 -5.72 9.29
#